data_b5a60501badf6b900483ebf0b3cbc837
#
_entry.id   b5a60501badf6b900483ebf0b3cbc837
#
_cell.length_a   1.000
_cell.length_b   1.000
_cell.length_c   1.000
_cell.angle_alpha   90.00
_cell.angle_beta   90.00
_cell.angle_gamma   90.00
#
_symmetry.space_group_name_H-M   'P 1'
#
loop_
_entity.id
_entity.type
_entity.pdbx_description
1 polymer ?
#
loop_
_entity_poly.entity_id
_entity_poly.type
_entity_poly.pdbx_seq_one_letter_code
_entity_poly.pdbx_strand_id
1 'polypeptide(L)'
;MNIRITGHARGLGRSLYEHFKSLGHNVEGYSLSTGYDINTVEGRKQILDGLDQVDVFVNNAWSEYSGQTKLLEEVIQVWDGNKDKKILNISSKACYNYNDVNIDLAVSYTHLTLPTIYS
;
A
#
# COMPACT_ATOMS: atom_id res chain seq x y z
N MET A 1 -3.70 11.49 10.46
CA MET A 1 -4.35 10.32 9.87
C MET A 1 -3.60 9.07 10.26
N ASN A 2 -4.29 7.96 10.23
CA ASN A 2 -3.68 6.66 10.44
C ASN A 2 -3.34 6.06 9.07
N ILE A 3 -2.07 5.82 8.85
CA ILE A 3 -1.56 5.32 7.56
C ILE A 3 -0.89 3.99 7.79
N ARG A 4 -1.22 3.03 6.95
CA ARG A 4 -0.58 1.72 6.97
C ARG A 4 0.12 1.51 5.63
N ILE A 5 1.40 1.13 5.70
CA ILE A 5 2.22 0.98 4.49
C ILE A 5 2.91 -0.36 4.49
N THR A 6 2.93 -1.00 3.32
CA THR A 6 3.70 -2.23 3.13
C THR A 6 5.02 -1.90 2.43
N GLY A 7 6.07 -2.65 2.76
CA GLY A 7 7.36 -2.46 2.13
C GLY A 7 8.10 -1.22 2.58
N HIS A 8 7.95 -0.86 3.85
CA HIS A 8 8.49 0.38 4.39
C HIS A 8 9.97 0.32 4.77
N ALA A 9 10.59 -0.84 4.64
CA ALA A 9 11.94 -1.03 5.19
C ALA A 9 13.03 -0.40 4.32
N ARG A 10 12.76 -0.14 3.06
CA ARG A 10 13.77 0.43 2.16
C ARG A 10 13.11 1.06 0.94
N GLY A 11 13.91 1.79 0.16
CA GLY A 11 13.49 2.38 -1.09
C GLY A 11 12.38 3.39 -0.93
N LEU A 12 11.49 3.42 -1.89
CA LEU A 12 10.37 4.36 -1.89
C LEU A 12 9.49 4.20 -0.67
N GLY A 13 9.24 2.96 -0.26
CA GLY A 13 8.41 2.70 0.90
C GLY A 13 8.97 3.33 2.16
N ARG A 14 10.29 3.26 2.35
CA ARG A 14 10.94 3.89 3.50
C ARG A 14 10.82 5.40 3.44
N SER A 15 11.02 5.97 2.26
CA SER A 15 10.91 7.42 2.09
C SER A 15 9.50 7.90 2.40
N LEU A 16 8.50 7.18 1.94
CA LEU A 16 7.10 7.52 2.23
C LEU A 16 6.80 7.38 3.72
N TYR A 17 7.28 6.31 4.32
CA TYR A 17 7.08 6.05 5.74
C TYR A 17 7.61 7.22 6.58
N GLU A 18 8.85 7.62 6.31
CA GLU A 18 9.49 8.69 7.07
C GLU A 18 8.84 10.04 6.78
N HIS A 19 8.46 10.26 5.54
CA HIS A 19 7.80 11.50 5.15
C HIS A 19 6.46 11.68 5.88
N PHE A 20 5.64 10.66 5.86
CA PHE A 20 4.34 10.73 6.53
C PHE A 20 4.51 10.91 8.05
N LYS A 21 5.50 10.25 8.62
CA LYS A 21 5.78 10.45 10.05
C LYS A 21 6.22 11.88 10.34
N SER A 22 7.02 12.47 9.47
CA SER A 22 7.48 13.84 9.64
C SER A 22 6.35 14.85 9.58
N LEU A 23 5.27 14.49 8.90
CA LEU A 23 4.07 15.32 8.82
C LEU A 23 3.14 15.14 10.02
N GLY A 24 3.51 14.30 10.96
CA GLY A 24 2.71 14.09 12.16
C GLY A 24 1.66 13.01 12.08
N HIS A 25 1.65 12.24 11.00
CA HIS A 25 0.70 11.13 10.87
C HIS A 25 1.15 9.92 11.67
N ASN A 26 0.19 9.11 12.06
CA ASN A 26 0.45 7.83 12.71
C ASN A 26 0.66 6.78 11.61
N VAL A 27 1.88 6.28 11.48
CA VAL A 27 2.23 5.38 10.38
C VAL A 27 2.67 4.03 10.92
N GLU A 28 2.06 2.98 10.38
CA GLU A 28 2.43 1.60 10.68
C GLU A 28 3.05 0.98 9.44
N GLY A 29 4.17 0.31 9.59
CA GLY A 29 4.87 -0.34 8.48
C GLY A 29 4.86 -1.85 8.60
N TYR A 30 4.67 -2.51 7.47
CA TYR A 30 4.67 -3.97 7.38
C TYR A 30 5.58 -4.36 6.23
N SER A 31 6.60 -5.16 6.50
CA SER A 31 7.53 -5.59 5.46
C SER A 31 7.94 -7.04 5.70
N LEU A 32 8.50 -7.64 4.66
CA LEU A 32 9.03 -9.00 4.78
C LEU A 32 10.10 -9.07 5.87
N SER A 33 10.94 -8.06 5.95
CA SER A 33 12.00 -8.03 6.96
C SER A 33 11.47 -7.92 8.38
N THR A 34 10.23 -7.47 8.54
CA THR A 34 9.58 -7.42 9.86
C THR A 34 8.60 -8.57 10.06
N GLY A 35 8.61 -9.55 9.17
CA GLY A 35 7.86 -10.78 9.35
C GLY A 35 6.53 -10.86 8.64
N TYR A 36 6.25 -9.97 7.70
CA TYR A 36 4.97 -9.94 7.00
C TYR A 36 5.16 -10.23 5.51
N ASP A 37 4.81 -11.44 5.10
CA ASP A 37 4.95 -11.87 3.72
C ASP A 37 3.62 -11.71 3.00
N ILE A 38 3.57 -10.77 2.06
CA ILE A 38 2.34 -10.50 1.30
C ILE A 38 1.95 -11.65 0.37
N ASN A 39 2.85 -12.59 0.13
CA ASN A 39 2.55 -13.74 -0.71
C ASN A 39 1.83 -14.85 0.06
N THR A 40 1.73 -14.73 1.37
CA THR A 40 1.02 -15.71 2.18
C THR A 40 -0.31 -15.18 2.64
N VAL A 41 -1.27 -16.06 2.78
CA VAL A 41 -2.59 -15.70 3.32
C VAL A 41 -2.44 -15.13 4.73
N GLU A 42 -1.60 -15.76 5.53
CA GLU A 42 -1.40 -15.31 6.92
C GLU A 42 -0.78 -13.93 7.01
N GLY A 43 0.24 -13.67 6.18
CA GLY A 43 0.87 -12.36 6.16
C GLY A 43 -0.10 -11.27 5.75
N ARG A 44 -0.88 -11.52 4.72
CA ARG A 44 -1.90 -10.55 4.30
C ARG A 44 -2.97 -10.36 5.35
N LYS A 45 -3.39 -11.45 5.98
CA LYS A 45 -4.40 -11.37 7.03
C LYS A 45 -3.96 -10.47 8.19
N GLN A 46 -2.71 -10.58 8.58
CA GLN A 46 -2.15 -9.73 9.62
C GLN A 46 -2.12 -8.26 9.18
N ILE A 47 -1.79 -8.02 7.93
CA ILE A 47 -1.77 -6.66 7.38
C ILE A 47 -3.17 -6.06 7.32
N LEU A 48 -4.18 -6.89 7.11
CA LEU A 48 -5.57 -6.43 7.03
C LEU A 48 -6.23 -6.25 8.39
N ASP A 49 -5.62 -6.80 9.43
CA ASP A 49 -6.21 -6.73 10.77
C ASP A 49 -6.28 -5.28 11.24
N GLY A 50 -7.42 -4.88 11.76
CA GLY A 50 -7.62 -3.53 12.24
C GLY A 50 -7.70 -2.47 11.17
N LEU A 51 -7.93 -2.86 9.93
CA LEU A 51 -7.91 -1.93 8.79
C LEU A 51 -9.01 -0.88 8.88
N ASP A 52 -10.06 -1.14 9.64
CA ASP A 52 -11.12 -0.16 9.87
C ASP A 52 -10.62 1.08 10.60
N GLN A 53 -9.52 0.98 11.33
CA GLN A 53 -8.91 2.11 12.03
C GLN A 53 -7.93 2.87 11.15
N VAL A 54 -7.68 2.41 9.95
CA VAL A 54 -6.71 3.00 9.03
C VAL A 54 -7.44 3.91 8.05
N ASP A 55 -6.84 5.05 7.77
CA ASP A 55 -7.42 6.02 6.83
C ASP A 55 -6.84 5.90 5.45
N VAL A 56 -5.55 5.58 5.36
CA VAL A 56 -4.84 5.46 4.09
C VAL A 56 -4.02 4.18 4.12
N PHE A 57 -4.18 3.38 3.08
CA PHE A 57 -3.37 2.18 2.91
C PHE A 57 -2.43 2.37 1.73
N VAL A 58 -1.12 2.27 1.99
CA VAL A 58 -0.10 2.40 0.94
C VAL A 58 0.36 1.01 0.55
N ASN A 59 -0.09 0.57 -0.61
CA ASN A 59 0.22 -0.76 -1.12
C ASN A 59 1.50 -0.68 -1.96
N ASN A 60 2.64 -0.68 -1.27
CA ASN A 60 3.94 -0.47 -1.89
C ASN A 60 4.78 -1.74 -2.05
N ALA A 61 4.65 -2.70 -1.15
CA ALA A 61 5.48 -3.90 -1.21
C ALA A 61 5.25 -4.65 -2.51
N TRP A 62 6.34 -4.98 -3.18
CA TRP A 62 6.29 -5.71 -4.44
C TRP A 62 6.91 -7.08 -4.30
N SER A 63 6.43 -8.03 -5.08
CA SER A 63 7.06 -9.33 -5.20
C SER A 63 6.86 -9.86 -6.63
N GLU A 64 7.61 -10.91 -6.97
CA GLU A 64 7.44 -11.58 -8.26
C GLU A 64 6.12 -12.31 -8.36
N TYR A 65 5.44 -12.49 -7.25
CA TYR A 65 4.18 -13.21 -7.18
C TYR A 65 3.03 -12.24 -7.07
N SER A 66 1.84 -12.77 -6.91
CA SER A 66 0.63 -11.96 -6.97
C SER A 66 0.23 -11.33 -5.63
N GLY A 67 1.13 -11.35 -4.64
CA GLY A 67 0.79 -10.88 -3.30
C GLY A 67 0.31 -9.44 -3.25
N GLN A 68 0.96 -8.55 -3.98
CA GLN A 68 0.56 -7.14 -4.01
C GLN A 68 -0.85 -6.98 -4.58
N THR A 69 -1.14 -7.66 -5.66
CA THR A 69 -2.46 -7.59 -6.30
C THR A 69 -3.53 -8.17 -5.39
N LYS A 70 -3.25 -9.31 -4.79
CA LYS A 70 -4.19 -9.95 -3.89
C LYS A 70 -4.47 -9.06 -2.68
N LEU A 71 -3.44 -8.45 -2.14
CA LEU A 71 -3.60 -7.56 -1.01
C LEU A 71 -4.45 -6.35 -1.37
N LEU A 72 -4.21 -5.78 -2.54
CA LEU A 72 -5.01 -4.67 -3.03
C LEU A 72 -6.50 -5.06 -3.11
N GLU A 73 -6.77 -6.21 -3.69
CA GLU A 73 -8.14 -6.70 -3.80
C GLU A 73 -8.79 -6.90 -2.43
N GLU A 74 -8.01 -7.44 -1.50
CA GLU A 74 -8.52 -7.69 -0.15
C GLU A 74 -8.80 -6.39 0.61
N VAL A 75 -7.95 -5.39 0.47
CA VAL A 75 -8.19 -4.09 1.07
C VAL A 75 -9.44 -3.45 0.49
N ILE A 76 -9.60 -3.55 -0.82
CA ILE A 76 -10.79 -3.03 -1.48
C ILE A 76 -12.05 -3.68 -0.93
N GLN A 77 -12.02 -4.99 -0.73
CA GLN A 77 -13.16 -5.71 -0.19
C GLN A 77 -13.49 -5.28 1.23
N VAL A 78 -12.46 -5.10 2.07
CA VAL A 78 -12.67 -4.66 3.45
C VAL A 78 -13.27 -3.27 3.50
N TRP A 79 -12.82 -2.40 2.63
CA TRP A 79 -13.24 -0.99 2.62
C TRP A 79 -14.37 -0.69 1.66
N ASP A 80 -15.00 -1.70 1.12
CA ASP A 80 -16.04 -1.53 0.11
C ASP A 80 -17.10 -0.56 0.58
N GLY A 81 -17.41 0.41 -0.28
CA GLY A 81 -18.41 1.42 0.02
C GLY A 81 -17.96 2.54 0.94
N ASN A 82 -16.76 2.49 1.49
CA ASN A 82 -16.27 3.53 2.38
C ASN A 82 -15.49 4.59 1.61
N LYS A 83 -16.11 5.74 1.39
CA LYS A 83 -15.52 6.80 0.58
C LYS A 83 -14.46 7.62 1.32
N ASP A 84 -14.36 7.46 2.62
CA ASP A 84 -13.38 8.21 3.41
C ASP A 84 -12.01 7.53 3.41
N LYS A 85 -11.96 6.30 2.98
CA LYS A 85 -10.69 5.56 2.93
C LYS A 85 -10.01 5.78 1.58
N LYS A 86 -8.68 5.76 1.61
CA LYS A 86 -7.88 5.97 0.40
C LYS A 86 -6.82 4.90 0.27
N ILE A 87 -6.56 4.51 -0.95
CA ILE A 87 -5.47 3.58 -1.27
C ILE A 87 -4.48 4.28 -2.17
N LEU A 88 -3.24 4.29 -1.73
CA LEU A 88 -2.11 4.68 -2.57
C LEU A 88 -1.49 3.38 -3.07
N ASN A 89 -1.75 3.04 -4.31
CA ASN A 89 -1.23 1.82 -4.89
C ASN A 89 -0.02 2.14 -5.74
N ILE A 90 1.15 1.72 -5.27
CA ILE A 90 2.38 1.94 -6.01
C ILE A 90 2.44 0.87 -7.08
N SER A 91 2.38 1.29 -8.33
CA SER A 91 2.31 0.37 -9.44
C SER A 91 3.59 -0.44 -9.59
N SER A 92 3.43 -1.72 -9.82
CA SER A 92 4.55 -2.60 -10.13
C SER A 92 5.17 -2.26 -11.48
N LYS A 93 4.58 -1.38 -12.21
CA LYS A 93 5.17 -0.89 -13.45
C LYS A 93 6.58 -0.39 -13.24
N ALA A 94 6.84 0.13 -12.07
CA ALA A 94 8.18 0.52 -11.69
C ALA A 94 9.17 -0.62 -11.84
N CYS A 95 8.69 -1.86 -11.83
CA CYS A 95 9.53 -3.03 -11.91
C CYS A 95 9.87 -3.42 -13.34
N TYR A 96 9.36 -2.73 -14.31
CA TYR A 96 9.61 -3.06 -15.70
C TYR A 96 10.89 -2.46 -16.24
N ASN A 97 11.76 -2.06 -15.34
CA ASN A 97 13.10 -1.62 -15.71
C ASN A 97 13.14 -0.41 -16.61
N TYR A 98 12.15 0.40 -16.54
CA TYR A 98 12.25 1.68 -17.18
C TYR A 98 13.11 2.55 -16.30
N ASN A 99 14.22 2.96 -16.82
CA ASN A 99 15.15 3.78 -16.08
C ASN A 99 14.52 5.07 -15.62
N ASP A 100 13.54 5.46 -16.34
CA ASP A 100 12.78 6.66 -16.06
C ASP A 100 11.47 6.28 -15.44
N VAL A 101 11.50 5.34 -14.55
CA VAL A 101 10.30 4.96 -13.85
C VAL A 101 9.56 6.20 -13.48
N ASN A 102 8.41 6.25 -13.99
CA ASN A 102 7.62 7.42 -13.84
C ASN A 102 6.89 7.33 -12.52
N ILE A 103 7.48 7.99 -11.54
CA ILE A 103 6.86 8.07 -10.23
C ILE A 103 5.50 8.75 -10.35
N ASP A 104 5.38 9.71 -11.24
CA ASP A 104 4.10 10.35 -11.48
C ASP A 104 3.06 9.36 -11.97
N LEU A 105 3.47 8.43 -12.83
CA LEU A 105 2.55 7.40 -13.28
C LEU A 105 2.15 6.48 -12.13
N ALA A 106 3.12 6.05 -11.32
CA ALA A 106 2.81 5.23 -10.17
C ALA A 106 1.91 5.97 -9.19
N VAL A 107 2.19 7.24 -8.96
CA VAL A 107 1.44 8.06 -8.03
C VAL A 107 0.06 8.43 -8.59
N SER A 108 -0.13 8.35 -9.90
CA SER A 108 -1.43 8.68 -10.49
C SER A 108 -2.57 7.81 -9.92
N TYR A 109 -2.23 6.67 -9.37
CA TYR A 109 -3.23 5.83 -8.72
C TYR A 109 -3.64 6.33 -7.35
N THR A 110 -2.96 7.35 -6.84
CA THR A 110 -3.28 7.90 -5.52
C THR A 110 -4.65 8.53 -5.45
N HIS A 111 -5.21 8.88 -6.57
CA HIS A 111 -6.53 9.50 -6.60
C HIS A 111 -7.65 8.49 -6.49
N LEU A 112 -7.31 7.24 -6.57
CA LEU A 112 -8.31 6.19 -6.54
C LEU A 112 -8.79 6.03 -5.12
N THR A 113 -10.09 6.17 -4.97
CA THR A 113 -10.74 5.94 -3.69
C THR A 113 -11.81 4.90 -3.88
N LEU A 114 -12.16 4.25 -2.81
CA LEU A 114 -13.25 3.31 -2.86
C LEU A 114 -14.56 4.08 -2.86
N PRO A 115 -15.53 3.70 -3.66
CA PRO A 115 -15.57 2.66 -4.67
C PRO A 115 -15.08 3.10 -6.04
N THR A 116 -14.48 4.26 -6.16
CA THR A 116 -14.09 4.81 -7.45
C THR A 116 -12.74 4.31 -7.92
N ILE A 117 -12.13 3.40 -7.19
CA ILE A 117 -10.78 2.94 -7.46
C ILE A 117 -10.61 2.34 -8.85
N TYR A 118 -11.70 1.96 -9.48
CA TYR A 118 -11.66 1.33 -10.80
C TYR A 118 -12.01 2.27 -11.92
N SER A 119 -12.32 3.46 -11.60
CA SER A 119 -12.75 4.42 -12.62
C SER A 119 -11.62 5.21 -13.21
#